data_19e56a51ac88a5fe74cf62a9247d808c
#
_entry.id   19e56a51ac88a5fe74cf62a9247d808c
#
_cell.length_a   1.000
_cell.length_b   1.000
_cell.length_c   1.000
_cell.angle_alpha   90.00
_cell.angle_beta   90.00
_cell.angle_gamma   90.00
#
_symmetry.space_group_name_H-M   'P 1'
#
loop_
_entity.id
_entity.type
_entity.pdbx_description
1 polymer ?
#
loop_
_entity_poly.entity_id
_entity_poly.type
_entity_poly.pdbx_seq_one_letter_code
_entity_poly.pdbx_strand_id
1 'polypeptide(L)'
;MNVLLVNLAKMVGYSGGMQKVASSFANEMKRRGHQVSLVYSDIQTGEFFYPIDKGIFTFDVRHYKGKSIAYPWHLKLKREFFRTFDKQKARSVNDQFESSFLLDNLGDVLKSVKPDMIVSFQSAASKLLLCDLKTEIPVITMSHGDTADYFQTCPKEELPALEKSAVVQVLVPSFERPIKEHLPKVKTVVIGNAIPQYEEQADLSVEKDTYKIVFTGRLAKGHKRPHLLIEAFAGLAKDFPNWTVELWGGVDGKAYYKELQMMISKNKLENQVFLKGTTDDVESVLKAGDVFAFPSAYEGFGMSLAEGMSMGLPAIGYKNCSGVNELITYGVDGYLCEDGVDDFRDKLRKLMSDRDLRVAMGKQAHIAMKAYAPEKIWDTWENLLERFK
;
A
#
# COMPACT_ATOMS: atom_id res chain seq x y z
N MET A 1 22.53 15.30 0.36
CA MET A 1 22.16 15.16 1.78
C MET A 1 22.40 13.72 2.21
N ASN A 2 22.61 13.52 3.51
CA ASN A 2 22.60 12.20 4.14
C ASN A 2 21.20 11.93 4.70
N VAL A 3 20.43 11.04 4.06
CA VAL A 3 19.03 10.76 4.37
C VAL A 3 18.91 9.40 5.06
N LEU A 4 18.30 9.37 6.24
CA LEU A 4 17.98 8.14 6.94
C LEU A 4 16.50 7.80 6.78
N LEU A 5 16.20 6.66 6.19
CA LEU A 5 14.87 6.09 6.12
C LEU A 5 14.64 5.19 7.33
N VAL A 6 13.56 5.38 8.07
CA VAL A 6 13.22 4.56 9.24
C VAL A 6 11.88 3.87 9.01
N ASN A 7 11.94 2.58 8.71
CA ASN A 7 10.79 1.71 8.50
C ASN A 7 10.84 0.53 9.48
N LEU A 8 10.22 0.65 10.64
CA LEU A 8 10.22 -0.42 11.66
C LEU A 8 9.29 -1.60 11.32
N ALA A 9 8.99 -1.79 10.04
CA ALA A 9 8.26 -2.95 9.53
C ALA A 9 9.21 -4.03 9.01
N LYS A 10 8.66 -5.22 8.80
CA LYS A 10 9.36 -6.33 8.16
C LYS A 10 9.73 -5.99 6.71
N MET A 11 10.92 -6.36 6.30
CA MET A 11 11.42 -6.14 4.93
C MET A 11 11.80 -7.46 4.24
N VAL A 12 12.29 -8.44 5.01
CA VAL A 12 12.83 -9.71 4.49
C VAL A 12 11.72 -10.59 3.94
N GLY A 13 11.80 -10.93 2.64
CA GLY A 13 10.84 -11.82 1.97
C GLY A 13 9.38 -11.34 1.96
N TYR A 14 9.10 -10.06 2.26
CA TYR A 14 7.75 -9.54 2.39
C TYR A 14 7.37 -8.59 1.25
N SER A 15 6.33 -8.94 0.47
CA SER A 15 5.88 -8.25 -0.74
C SER A 15 4.81 -7.16 -0.51
N GLY A 16 4.84 -6.47 0.65
CA GLY A 16 3.85 -5.44 0.98
C GLY A 16 4.09 -4.10 0.27
N GLY A 17 3.05 -3.27 0.17
CA GLY A 17 3.15 -1.94 -0.45
C GLY A 17 4.14 -1.00 0.25
N MET A 18 4.17 -1.01 1.59
CA MET A 18 5.14 -0.19 2.36
C MET A 18 6.58 -0.60 2.08
N GLN A 19 6.86 -1.90 1.93
CA GLN A 19 8.18 -2.41 1.57
C GLN A 19 8.58 -1.98 0.16
N LYS A 20 7.66 -2.04 -0.79
CA LYS A 20 7.88 -1.52 -2.16
C LYS A 20 8.22 -0.04 -2.14
N VAL A 21 7.46 0.76 -1.40
CA VAL A 21 7.72 2.21 -1.26
C VAL A 21 9.07 2.47 -0.61
N ALA A 22 9.42 1.77 0.49
CA ALA A 22 10.68 1.97 1.18
C ALA A 22 11.89 1.65 0.30
N SER A 23 11.85 0.52 -0.43
CA SER A 23 12.92 0.15 -1.37
C SER A 23 13.01 1.13 -2.53
N SER A 24 11.88 1.50 -3.15
CA SER A 24 11.86 2.45 -4.26
C SER A 24 12.35 3.84 -3.84
N PHE A 25 11.97 4.30 -2.65
CA PHE A 25 12.44 5.57 -2.09
C PHE A 25 13.95 5.56 -1.88
N ALA A 26 14.46 4.50 -1.24
CA ALA A 26 15.88 4.37 -0.97
C ALA A 26 16.73 4.38 -2.26
N ASN A 27 16.33 3.57 -3.25
CA ASN A 27 17.03 3.45 -4.52
C ASN A 27 16.97 4.77 -5.32
N GLU A 28 15.80 5.41 -5.37
CA GLU A 28 15.64 6.64 -6.14
C GLU A 28 16.38 7.82 -5.51
N MET A 29 16.34 8.00 -4.19
CA MET A 29 17.10 9.07 -3.53
C MET A 29 18.61 8.86 -3.73
N LYS A 30 19.09 7.62 -3.70
CA LYS A 30 20.47 7.32 -4.05
C LYS A 30 20.79 7.67 -5.50
N ARG A 31 19.90 7.31 -6.45
CA ARG A 31 20.07 7.65 -7.88
C ARG A 31 20.16 9.16 -8.10
N ARG A 32 19.45 9.96 -7.26
CA ARG A 32 19.49 11.43 -7.25
C ARG A 32 20.72 12.03 -6.53
N GLY A 33 21.64 11.19 -6.06
CA GLY A 33 22.91 11.63 -5.49
C GLY A 33 22.89 11.86 -3.98
N HIS A 34 21.84 11.44 -3.27
CA HIS A 34 21.85 11.42 -1.81
C HIS A 34 22.64 10.25 -1.26
N GLN A 35 23.22 10.42 -0.09
CA GLN A 35 23.68 9.33 0.73
C GLN A 35 22.47 8.78 1.49
N VAL A 36 22.17 7.49 1.31
CA VAL A 36 20.94 6.90 1.87
C VAL A 36 21.29 5.73 2.77
N SER A 37 20.62 5.69 3.93
CA SER A 37 20.63 4.55 4.84
C SER A 37 19.19 4.16 5.18
N LEU A 38 18.93 2.86 5.39
CA LEU A 38 17.62 2.33 5.73
C LEU A 38 17.67 1.55 7.04
N VAL A 39 16.87 1.95 8.01
CA VAL A 39 16.60 1.21 9.25
C VAL A 39 15.33 0.40 9.09
N TYR A 40 15.36 -0.86 9.50
CA TYR A 40 14.19 -1.73 9.53
C TYR A 40 14.18 -2.61 10.79
N SER A 41 13.09 -3.33 11.02
CA SER A 41 12.93 -4.24 12.16
C SER A 41 12.30 -5.55 11.71
N ASP A 42 13.10 -6.60 11.55
CA ASP A 42 12.59 -7.89 11.09
C ASP A 42 12.85 -9.02 12.11
N ILE A 43 12.00 -10.05 12.07
CA ILE A 43 12.19 -11.29 12.84
C ILE A 43 13.15 -12.23 12.13
N GLN A 44 13.14 -12.17 10.79
CA GLN A 44 13.95 -13.01 9.91
C GLN A 44 15.14 -12.23 9.37
N THR A 45 16.23 -12.92 9.13
CA THR A 45 17.37 -12.40 8.38
C THR A 45 17.33 -12.95 6.97
N GLY A 46 17.78 -12.18 5.98
CA GLY A 46 17.80 -12.61 4.59
C GLY A 46 17.67 -11.43 3.62
N GLU A 47 17.30 -11.73 2.39
CA GLU A 47 17.14 -10.74 1.33
C GLU A 47 15.75 -10.09 1.36
N PHE A 48 15.70 -8.83 0.96
CA PHE A 48 14.45 -8.11 0.77
C PHE A 48 13.73 -8.60 -0.48
N PHE A 49 12.41 -8.70 -0.43
CA PHE A 49 11.61 -9.03 -1.61
C PHE A 49 11.79 -7.98 -2.72
N TYR A 50 11.78 -6.69 -2.34
CA TYR A 50 12.14 -5.59 -3.24
C TYR A 50 13.60 -5.24 -3.06
N PRO A 51 14.42 -5.36 -4.10
CA PRO A 51 15.86 -5.15 -4.00
C PRO A 51 16.24 -3.74 -3.52
N ILE A 52 17.31 -3.67 -2.77
CA ILE A 52 17.98 -2.43 -2.37
C ILE A 52 19.30 -2.33 -3.12
N ASP A 53 19.59 -1.18 -3.71
CA ASP A 53 20.81 -0.93 -4.48
C ASP A 53 22.08 -1.06 -3.63
N LYS A 54 23.13 -1.61 -4.23
CA LYS A 54 24.46 -1.68 -3.60
C LYS A 54 24.93 -0.29 -3.19
N GLY A 55 25.42 -0.17 -1.94
CA GLY A 55 25.90 1.10 -1.37
C GLY A 55 24.84 1.89 -0.60
N ILE A 56 23.60 1.38 -0.46
CA ILE A 56 22.66 1.81 0.58
C ILE A 56 22.95 0.95 1.81
N PHE A 57 23.26 1.59 2.93
CA PHE A 57 23.48 0.87 4.18
C PHE A 57 22.14 0.50 4.82
N THR A 58 21.96 -0.76 5.19
CA THR A 58 20.76 -1.24 5.84
C THR A 58 21.05 -1.68 7.28
N PHE A 59 20.19 -1.31 8.23
CA PHE A 59 20.35 -1.60 9.64
C PHE A 59 19.09 -2.30 10.16
N ASP A 60 19.22 -3.58 10.51
CA ASP A 60 18.18 -4.28 11.26
C ASP A 60 18.36 -4.00 12.76
N VAL A 61 17.47 -3.20 13.34
CA VAL A 61 17.54 -2.87 14.77
C VAL A 61 17.17 -4.02 15.69
N ARG A 62 16.64 -5.13 15.15
CA ARG A 62 16.45 -6.39 15.88
C ARG A 62 17.69 -7.27 15.87
N HIS A 63 18.43 -7.26 14.77
CA HIS A 63 19.67 -8.03 14.60
C HIS A 63 20.86 -7.08 14.48
N TYR A 64 21.18 -6.39 15.59
CA TYR A 64 22.16 -5.32 15.61
C TYR A 64 23.39 -5.68 16.44
N LYS A 65 24.59 -5.45 15.94
CA LYS A 65 25.88 -5.74 16.61
C LYS A 65 25.97 -7.18 17.16
N GLY A 66 25.50 -8.15 16.39
CA GLY A 66 25.55 -9.58 16.76
C GLY A 66 24.53 -10.01 17.80
N LYS A 67 23.60 -9.14 18.22
CA LYS A 67 22.51 -9.48 19.14
C LYS A 67 21.20 -9.62 18.37
N SER A 68 20.37 -10.60 18.75
CA SER A 68 19.02 -10.78 18.23
C SER A 68 17.99 -10.51 19.32
N ILE A 69 17.02 -9.64 19.03
CA ILE A 69 15.96 -9.24 19.95
C ILE A 69 14.65 -9.94 19.56
N ALA A 70 14.29 -10.96 20.33
CA ALA A 70 13.02 -11.63 20.16
C ALA A 70 11.86 -10.81 20.75
N TYR A 71 10.67 -10.93 20.16
CA TYR A 71 9.48 -10.32 20.75
C TYR A 71 9.06 -11.12 21.98
N PRO A 72 9.01 -10.51 23.18
CA PRO A 72 8.73 -11.23 24.43
C PRO A 72 7.35 -11.88 24.41
N TRP A 73 7.26 -13.12 24.86
CA TRP A 73 6.03 -13.90 24.80
C TRP A 73 4.86 -13.24 25.57
N HIS A 74 5.14 -12.63 26.70
CA HIS A 74 4.13 -11.94 27.51
C HIS A 74 3.56 -10.69 26.80
N LEU A 75 4.38 -9.94 26.08
CA LEU A 75 3.90 -8.83 25.25
C LEU A 75 3.10 -9.37 24.05
N LYS A 76 3.48 -10.50 23.48
CA LYS A 76 2.72 -11.15 22.42
C LYS A 76 1.31 -11.53 22.89
N LEU A 77 1.20 -12.19 24.06
CA LEU A 77 -0.10 -12.54 24.64
C LEU A 77 -0.94 -11.28 24.95
N LYS A 78 -0.34 -10.27 25.56
CA LYS A 78 -1.00 -8.99 25.86
C LYS A 78 -1.53 -8.31 24.59
N ARG A 79 -0.73 -8.28 23.52
CA ARG A 79 -1.13 -7.71 22.25
C ARG A 79 -2.30 -8.47 21.61
N GLU A 80 -2.22 -9.81 21.52
CA GLU A 80 -3.28 -10.62 20.94
C GLU A 80 -4.59 -10.51 21.75
N PHE A 81 -4.51 -10.42 23.07
CA PHE A 81 -5.67 -10.15 23.92
C PHE A 81 -6.34 -8.82 23.56
N PHE A 82 -5.59 -7.72 23.47
CA PHE A 82 -6.16 -6.43 23.11
C PHE A 82 -6.60 -6.34 21.64
N ARG A 83 -6.00 -7.08 20.73
CA ARG A 83 -6.32 -7.05 19.30
C ARG A 83 -7.78 -7.31 18.99
N THR A 84 -8.46 -8.11 19.83
CA THR A 84 -9.87 -8.46 19.67
C THR A 84 -10.84 -7.38 20.17
N PHE A 85 -10.43 -6.55 21.13
CA PHE A 85 -11.31 -5.61 21.83
C PHE A 85 -10.90 -4.14 21.69
N ASP A 86 -9.61 -3.87 21.55
CA ASP A 86 -9.04 -2.52 21.59
C ASP A 86 -7.78 -2.42 20.74
N LYS A 87 -7.97 -2.02 19.48
CA LYS A 87 -6.86 -1.87 18.52
C LYS A 87 -5.81 -0.88 18.99
N GLN A 88 -6.21 0.20 19.68
CA GLN A 88 -5.32 1.23 20.19
C GLN A 88 -4.37 0.65 21.24
N LYS A 89 -4.91 -0.09 22.24
CA LYS A 89 -4.09 -0.78 23.23
C LYS A 89 -3.19 -1.85 22.63
N ALA A 90 -3.67 -2.57 21.60
CA ALA A 90 -2.84 -3.56 20.90
C ALA A 90 -1.63 -2.89 20.21
N ARG A 91 -1.81 -1.71 19.63
CA ARG A 91 -0.70 -0.91 19.05
C ARG A 91 0.24 -0.40 20.14
N SER A 92 -0.29 0.15 21.25
CA SER A 92 0.55 0.58 22.40
C SER A 92 1.48 -0.53 22.94
N VAL A 93 1.09 -1.80 22.84
CA VAL A 93 1.98 -2.92 23.24
C VAL A 93 3.17 -3.07 22.28
N ASN A 94 2.97 -2.80 20.97
CA ASN A 94 4.08 -2.78 20.01
C ASN A 94 5.01 -1.58 20.30
N ASP A 95 4.46 -0.39 20.53
CA ASP A 95 5.24 0.80 20.89
C ASP A 95 6.04 0.56 22.16
N GLN A 96 5.46 -0.11 23.17
CA GLN A 96 6.17 -0.51 24.37
C GLN A 96 7.36 -1.43 24.05
N PHE A 97 7.17 -2.41 23.16
CA PHE A 97 8.27 -3.27 22.73
C PHE A 97 9.37 -2.46 22.04
N GLU A 98 9.00 -1.62 21.08
CA GLU A 98 9.95 -0.81 20.32
C GLU A 98 10.75 0.14 21.22
N SER A 99 10.07 0.88 22.10
CA SER A 99 10.72 1.79 23.06
C SER A 99 11.62 1.04 24.07
N SER A 100 11.23 -0.16 24.51
CA SER A 100 11.99 -0.88 25.54
C SER A 100 13.17 -1.68 24.99
N PHE A 101 13.13 -2.10 23.73
CA PHE A 101 14.09 -3.05 23.20
C PHE A 101 14.85 -2.58 21.96
N LEU A 102 14.29 -1.66 21.16
CA LEU A 102 14.90 -1.21 19.92
C LEU A 102 15.49 0.22 20.00
N LEU A 103 15.15 0.97 21.03
CA LEU A 103 15.50 2.38 21.16
C LEU A 103 17.01 2.62 21.15
N ASP A 104 17.76 1.86 21.94
CA ASP A 104 19.22 2.00 22.05
C ASP A 104 19.90 1.70 20.69
N ASN A 105 19.45 0.65 20.00
CA ASN A 105 19.99 0.29 18.70
C ASN A 105 19.70 1.37 17.65
N LEU A 106 18.49 1.94 17.67
CA LEU A 106 18.14 3.06 16.79
C LEU A 106 18.99 4.30 17.11
N GLY A 107 19.19 4.61 18.40
CA GLY A 107 20.06 5.69 18.84
C GLY A 107 21.51 5.53 18.41
N ASP A 108 22.02 4.30 18.44
CA ASP A 108 23.38 3.97 17.94
C ASP A 108 23.50 4.17 16.43
N VAL A 109 22.47 3.76 15.66
CA VAL A 109 22.43 4.00 14.21
C VAL A 109 22.43 5.50 13.91
N LEU A 110 21.60 6.30 14.60
CA LEU A 110 21.61 7.75 14.43
C LEU A 110 22.98 8.38 14.66
N LYS A 111 23.67 7.98 15.74
CA LYS A 111 25.03 8.47 16.04
C LYS A 111 26.07 8.07 14.98
N SER A 112 25.90 6.90 14.37
CA SER A 112 26.84 6.39 13.36
C SER A 112 26.59 7.00 11.97
N VAL A 113 25.31 7.14 11.58
CA VAL A 113 24.92 7.64 10.26
C VAL A 113 25.02 9.17 10.20
N LYS A 114 24.68 9.87 11.29
CA LYS A 114 24.60 11.35 11.37
C LYS A 114 23.82 11.93 10.20
N PRO A 115 22.53 11.59 10.04
CA PRO A 115 21.76 12.05 8.90
C PRO A 115 21.44 13.56 9.00
N ASP A 116 21.33 14.20 7.84
CA ASP A 116 20.84 15.57 7.74
C ASP A 116 19.30 15.62 7.87
N MET A 117 18.62 14.54 7.44
CA MET A 117 17.18 14.39 7.41
C MET A 117 16.77 12.94 7.69
N ILE A 118 15.65 12.77 8.38
CA ILE A 118 15.02 11.47 8.61
C ILE A 118 13.66 11.43 7.94
N VAL A 119 13.39 10.36 7.17
CA VAL A 119 12.04 10.04 6.67
C VAL A 119 11.54 8.81 7.41
N SER A 120 10.52 9.00 8.23
CA SER A 120 9.91 7.96 9.06
C SER A 120 8.66 7.41 8.40
N PHE A 121 8.60 6.11 8.22
CA PHE A 121 7.50 5.42 7.54
C PHE A 121 6.30 5.10 8.45
N GLN A 122 6.41 5.34 9.74
CA GLN A 122 5.32 5.13 10.70
C GLN A 122 5.37 6.19 11.82
N SER A 123 4.19 6.55 12.34
CA SER A 123 4.06 7.41 13.51
C SER A 123 4.74 6.83 14.76
N ALA A 124 4.68 5.50 14.94
CA ALA A 124 5.41 4.80 16.00
C ALA A 124 6.94 5.03 15.90
N ALA A 125 7.52 4.93 14.70
CA ALA A 125 8.93 5.22 14.47
C ALA A 125 9.25 6.69 14.75
N SER A 126 8.37 7.62 14.36
CA SER A 126 8.50 9.05 14.66
C SER A 126 8.45 9.31 16.16
N LYS A 127 7.62 8.56 16.93
CA LYS A 127 7.59 8.64 18.38
C LYS A 127 8.94 8.26 19.01
N LEU A 128 9.55 7.16 18.57
CA LEU A 128 10.88 6.78 19.06
C LEU A 128 11.92 7.88 18.78
N LEU A 129 11.88 8.47 17.59
CA LEU A 129 12.82 9.51 17.17
C LEU A 129 12.61 10.84 17.93
N LEU A 130 11.38 11.35 17.90
CA LEU A 130 11.06 12.72 18.34
C LEU A 130 10.67 12.83 19.82
N CYS A 131 10.14 11.76 20.42
CA CYS A 131 9.67 11.76 21.80
C CYS A 131 10.62 11.02 22.73
N ASP A 132 11.09 9.83 22.34
CA ASP A 132 11.91 8.98 23.19
C ASP A 132 13.41 9.33 23.06
N LEU A 133 13.97 9.38 21.83
CA LEU A 133 15.36 9.80 21.58
C LEU A 133 15.54 11.32 21.57
N LYS A 134 14.46 12.07 21.35
CA LYS A 134 14.45 13.56 21.30
C LYS A 134 15.48 14.10 20.31
N THR A 135 15.54 13.51 19.11
CA THR A 135 16.45 13.99 18.07
C THR A 135 16.11 15.41 17.63
N GLU A 136 17.11 16.21 17.37
CA GLU A 136 16.98 17.56 16.78
C GLU A 136 17.00 17.52 15.25
N ILE A 137 17.32 16.37 14.67
CA ILE A 137 17.33 16.17 13.21
C ILE A 137 15.90 16.26 12.70
N PRO A 138 15.64 17.03 11.62
CA PRO A 138 14.30 17.13 11.07
C PRO A 138 13.74 15.75 10.66
N VAL A 139 12.49 15.47 11.04
CA VAL A 139 11.80 14.21 10.70
C VAL A 139 10.57 14.51 9.88
N ILE A 140 10.51 13.92 8.68
CA ILE A 140 9.28 13.85 7.88
C ILE A 140 8.58 12.54 8.23
N THR A 141 7.34 12.62 8.73
CA THR A 141 6.53 11.44 9.04
C THR A 141 5.60 11.13 7.89
N MET A 142 5.70 9.92 7.34
CA MET A 142 4.81 9.43 6.29
C MET A 142 3.57 8.76 6.90
N SER A 143 2.40 9.00 6.26
CA SER A 143 1.19 8.25 6.52
C SER A 143 0.90 7.32 5.35
N HIS A 144 0.87 6.00 5.59
CA HIS A 144 0.59 4.98 4.59
C HIS A 144 -0.85 4.46 4.62
N GLY A 145 -1.73 5.09 5.39
CA GLY A 145 -3.13 4.70 5.56
C GLY A 145 -4.06 5.90 5.68
N ASP A 146 -5.34 5.59 5.79
CA ASP A 146 -6.37 6.59 6.06
C ASP A 146 -6.12 7.26 7.42
N THR A 147 -5.99 8.57 7.40
CA THR A 147 -5.71 9.35 8.61
C THR A 147 -6.91 9.43 9.54
N ALA A 148 -8.13 9.27 9.05
CA ALA A 148 -9.32 9.18 9.90
C ALA A 148 -9.32 7.88 10.73
N ASP A 149 -8.99 6.73 10.11
CA ASP A 149 -8.79 5.46 10.85
C ASP A 149 -7.59 5.55 11.80
N TYR A 150 -6.54 6.25 11.39
CA TYR A 150 -5.37 6.47 12.23
C TYR A 150 -5.76 7.11 13.57
N PHE A 151 -6.49 8.23 13.57
CA PHE A 151 -6.89 8.90 14.82
C PHE A 151 -7.83 8.07 15.70
N GLN A 152 -8.56 7.13 15.12
CA GLN A 152 -9.39 6.19 15.88
C GLN A 152 -8.59 5.05 16.51
N THR A 153 -7.47 4.67 15.92
CA THR A 153 -6.76 3.42 16.24
C THR A 153 -5.32 3.62 16.71
N CYS A 154 -4.73 4.82 16.59
CA CYS A 154 -3.35 5.06 17.04
C CYS A 154 -3.28 5.25 18.56
N PRO A 155 -2.18 4.83 19.19
CA PRO A 155 -1.87 5.21 20.56
C PRO A 155 -1.77 6.73 20.72
N LYS A 156 -2.35 7.26 21.81
CA LYS A 156 -2.29 8.71 22.08
C LYS A 156 -0.85 9.22 22.25
N GLU A 157 0.04 8.34 22.66
CA GLU A 157 1.46 8.59 22.85
C GLU A 157 2.21 8.87 21.53
N GLU A 158 1.62 8.53 20.36
CA GLU A 158 2.18 8.85 19.05
C GLU A 158 1.86 10.29 18.60
N LEU A 159 0.76 10.88 19.07
CA LEU A 159 0.29 12.19 18.62
C LEU A 159 1.34 13.32 18.80
N PRO A 160 2.07 13.39 19.93
CA PRO A 160 3.13 14.40 20.09
C PRO A 160 4.25 14.28 19.06
N ALA A 161 4.48 13.10 18.50
CA ALA A 161 5.47 12.92 17.45
C ALA A 161 5.02 13.54 16.11
N LEU A 162 3.73 13.47 15.78
CA LEU A 162 3.19 14.18 14.62
C LEU A 162 3.31 15.69 14.77
N GLU A 163 3.04 16.23 15.97
CA GLU A 163 3.18 17.66 16.24
C GLU A 163 4.63 18.15 16.14
N LYS A 164 5.59 17.30 16.50
CA LYS A 164 7.04 17.59 16.42
C LYS A 164 7.64 17.32 15.06
N SER A 165 6.92 16.63 14.17
CA SER A 165 7.39 16.35 12.81
C SER A 165 7.60 17.66 12.05
N ALA A 166 8.68 17.74 11.29
CA ALA A 166 8.94 18.87 10.41
C ALA A 166 7.82 19.04 9.38
N VAL A 167 7.32 17.90 8.86
CA VAL A 167 6.16 17.78 7.98
C VAL A 167 5.55 16.38 8.16
N VAL A 168 4.23 16.27 8.07
CA VAL A 168 3.51 15.00 7.92
C VAL A 168 3.08 14.84 6.46
N GLN A 169 3.62 13.84 5.78
CA GLN A 169 3.22 13.50 4.43
C GLN A 169 2.00 12.59 4.44
N VAL A 170 1.04 12.87 3.56
CA VAL A 170 -0.14 12.04 3.29
C VAL A 170 -0.22 11.68 1.82
N LEU A 171 -0.90 10.58 1.50
CA LEU A 171 -0.91 10.01 0.16
C LEU A 171 -1.92 10.66 -0.79
N VAL A 172 -3.03 11.16 -0.25
CA VAL A 172 -4.13 11.76 -1.02
C VAL A 172 -4.68 12.99 -0.29
N PRO A 173 -5.31 13.94 -1.00
CA PRO A 173 -5.78 15.21 -0.42
C PRO A 173 -6.76 15.05 0.75
N SER A 174 -7.68 14.09 0.69
CA SER A 174 -8.67 13.87 1.76
C SER A 174 -8.03 13.49 3.10
N PHE A 175 -6.82 12.93 3.09
CA PHE A 175 -6.10 12.54 4.31
C PHE A 175 -5.49 13.72 5.07
N GLU A 176 -5.40 14.91 4.48
CA GLU A 176 -4.98 16.11 5.22
C GLU A 176 -6.02 16.58 6.23
N ARG A 177 -7.32 16.43 5.88
CA ARG A 177 -8.41 16.97 6.69
C ARG A 177 -8.44 16.43 8.11
N PRO A 178 -8.40 15.12 8.37
CA PRO A 178 -8.37 14.59 9.74
C PRO A 178 -7.16 15.07 10.54
N ILE A 179 -5.98 15.21 9.89
CA ILE A 179 -4.80 15.75 10.58
C ILE A 179 -5.03 17.20 10.99
N LYS A 180 -5.53 18.05 10.09
CA LYS A 180 -5.79 19.46 10.37
C LYS A 180 -6.89 19.66 11.44
N GLU A 181 -7.89 18.79 11.49
CA GLU A 181 -8.95 18.81 12.50
C GLU A 181 -8.44 18.45 13.90
N HIS A 182 -7.57 17.44 14.03
CA HIS A 182 -7.06 16.98 15.31
C HIS A 182 -5.79 17.71 15.76
N LEU A 183 -4.94 18.09 14.80
CA LEU A 183 -3.61 18.69 15.02
C LEU A 183 -3.42 19.91 14.11
N PRO A 184 -4.13 21.04 14.36
CA PRO A 184 -4.22 22.16 13.42
C PRO A 184 -2.89 22.88 13.14
N LYS A 185 -1.88 22.69 13.99
CA LYS A 185 -0.54 23.30 13.85
C LYS A 185 0.42 22.44 13.01
N VAL A 186 0.07 21.20 12.71
CA VAL A 186 0.91 20.28 11.95
C VAL A 186 0.96 20.71 10.49
N LYS A 187 2.17 20.83 9.95
CA LYS A 187 2.38 21.04 8.53
C LYS A 187 2.16 19.73 7.78
N THR A 188 1.32 19.74 6.77
CA THR A 188 1.06 18.59 5.92
C THR A 188 1.53 18.82 4.50
N VAL A 189 1.82 17.76 3.78
CA VAL A 189 2.07 17.75 2.34
C VAL A 189 1.44 16.52 1.71
N VAL A 190 0.82 16.70 0.56
CA VAL A 190 0.26 15.58 -0.22
C VAL A 190 1.30 15.12 -1.24
N ILE A 191 1.80 13.91 -1.08
CA ILE A 191 2.68 13.24 -2.05
C ILE A 191 2.23 11.81 -2.16
N GLY A 192 1.66 11.43 -3.33
CA GLY A 192 1.23 10.07 -3.61
C GLY A 192 2.39 9.11 -3.80
N ASN A 193 2.09 7.85 -4.02
CA ASN A 193 3.10 6.86 -4.39
C ASN A 193 3.46 6.96 -5.87
N ALA A 194 4.72 6.74 -6.20
CA ALA A 194 5.18 6.63 -7.57
C ALA A 194 4.61 5.35 -8.22
N ILE A 195 3.94 5.52 -9.36
CA ILE A 195 3.28 4.44 -10.09
C ILE A 195 4.00 4.22 -11.42
N PRO A 196 4.38 2.97 -11.75
CA PRO A 196 4.97 2.65 -13.04
C PRO A 196 4.15 3.21 -14.19
N GLN A 197 4.82 3.78 -15.18
CA GLN A 197 4.22 4.22 -16.43
C GLN A 197 4.63 3.23 -17.51
N TYR A 198 3.65 2.47 -18.00
CA TYR A 198 3.91 1.43 -18.99
C TYR A 198 3.96 2.04 -20.38
N GLU A 199 4.99 1.73 -21.16
CA GLU A 199 5.14 2.18 -22.56
C GLU A 199 4.07 1.55 -23.45
N GLU A 200 3.84 0.24 -23.26
CA GLU A 200 2.79 -0.51 -23.93
C GLU A 200 1.61 -0.72 -22.99
N GLN A 201 0.43 -0.30 -23.42
CA GLN A 201 -0.81 -0.44 -22.65
C GLN A 201 -1.60 -1.67 -23.09
N ALA A 202 -2.60 -2.04 -22.28
CA ALA A 202 -3.58 -3.05 -22.67
C ALA A 202 -4.35 -2.57 -23.90
N ASP A 203 -4.40 -3.40 -24.94
CA ASP A 203 -5.20 -3.08 -26.13
C ASP A 203 -6.64 -3.56 -25.93
N LEU A 204 -7.50 -2.61 -25.59
CA LEU A 204 -8.93 -2.82 -25.38
C LEU A 204 -9.75 -2.67 -26.66
N SER A 205 -9.14 -2.23 -27.77
CA SER A 205 -9.80 -2.01 -29.06
C SER A 205 -9.95 -3.30 -29.87
N VAL A 206 -9.11 -4.28 -29.62
CA VAL A 206 -9.08 -5.56 -30.33
C VAL A 206 -10.19 -6.47 -29.82
N GLU A 207 -10.88 -7.14 -30.75
CA GLU A 207 -11.78 -8.22 -30.41
C GLU A 207 -11.00 -9.47 -30.00
N LYS A 208 -11.40 -10.08 -28.88
CA LYS A 208 -10.71 -11.23 -28.28
C LYS A 208 -11.67 -12.41 -28.13
N ASP A 209 -11.16 -13.61 -28.28
CA ASP A 209 -11.93 -14.84 -27.97
C ASP A 209 -12.27 -14.91 -26.47
N THR A 210 -11.39 -14.35 -25.61
CA THR A 210 -11.57 -14.33 -24.16
C THR A 210 -11.14 -12.98 -23.61
N TYR A 211 -12.01 -12.39 -22.79
CA TYR A 211 -11.77 -11.16 -22.06
C TYR A 211 -11.46 -11.45 -20.59
N LYS A 212 -10.72 -10.57 -19.93
CA LYS A 212 -10.23 -10.78 -18.57
C LYS A 212 -10.57 -9.64 -17.63
N ILE A 213 -11.19 -9.98 -16.51
CA ILE A 213 -11.25 -9.14 -15.32
C ILE A 213 -10.05 -9.52 -14.46
N VAL A 214 -9.19 -8.56 -14.19
CA VAL A 214 -7.96 -8.77 -13.41
C VAL A 214 -8.08 -8.12 -12.04
N PHE A 215 -7.64 -8.85 -11.05
CA PHE A 215 -7.37 -8.37 -9.70
C PHE A 215 -5.93 -8.71 -9.34
N THR A 216 -5.18 -7.75 -8.82
CA THR A 216 -3.84 -7.98 -8.26
C THR A 216 -3.77 -7.50 -6.81
N GLY A 217 -3.23 -8.34 -5.93
CA GLY A 217 -3.06 -8.03 -4.52
C GLY A 217 -3.29 -9.23 -3.61
N ARG A 218 -2.94 -9.10 -2.34
CA ARG A 218 -3.14 -10.17 -1.37
C ARG A 218 -4.62 -10.54 -1.25
N LEU A 219 -4.95 -11.82 -1.41
CA LEU A 219 -6.32 -12.31 -1.31
C LEU A 219 -6.70 -12.41 0.18
N ALA A 220 -7.16 -11.28 0.75
CA ALA A 220 -7.51 -11.11 2.16
C ALA A 220 -9.01 -10.82 2.33
N LYS A 221 -9.70 -11.59 3.17
CA LYS A 221 -11.16 -11.53 3.33
C LYS A 221 -11.67 -10.18 3.82
N GLY A 222 -11.05 -9.63 4.86
CA GLY A 222 -11.50 -8.38 5.49
C GLY A 222 -10.97 -7.10 4.85
N HIS A 223 -9.97 -7.21 3.97
CA HIS A 223 -9.30 -6.05 3.36
C HIS A 223 -9.59 -5.95 1.86
N LYS A 224 -9.02 -6.85 1.07
CA LYS A 224 -9.10 -6.84 -0.39
C LYS A 224 -10.39 -7.45 -0.96
N ARG A 225 -11.10 -8.25 -0.18
CA ARG A 225 -12.43 -8.82 -0.41
C ARG A 225 -12.64 -9.48 -1.80
N PRO A 226 -11.70 -10.29 -2.35
CA PRO A 226 -11.85 -10.88 -3.69
C PRO A 226 -13.10 -11.79 -3.80
N HIS A 227 -13.65 -12.28 -2.70
CA HIS A 227 -14.91 -13.03 -2.68
C HIS A 227 -16.10 -12.21 -3.24
N LEU A 228 -16.13 -10.88 -3.03
CA LEU A 228 -17.18 -10.02 -3.59
C LEU A 228 -17.11 -9.94 -5.12
N LEU A 229 -15.90 -9.96 -5.69
CA LEU A 229 -15.73 -10.04 -7.14
C LEU A 229 -16.22 -11.38 -7.70
N ILE A 230 -15.90 -12.50 -7.02
CA ILE A 230 -16.40 -13.83 -7.42
C ILE A 230 -17.93 -13.85 -7.38
N GLU A 231 -18.54 -13.32 -6.31
CA GLU A 231 -19.99 -13.27 -6.16
C GLU A 231 -20.66 -12.38 -7.20
N ALA A 232 -20.11 -11.20 -7.48
CA ALA A 232 -20.60 -10.31 -8.53
C ALA A 232 -20.54 -10.98 -9.90
N PHE A 233 -19.41 -11.61 -10.23
CA PHE A 233 -19.20 -12.30 -11.50
C PHE A 233 -20.10 -13.54 -11.64
N ALA A 234 -20.39 -14.27 -10.57
CA ALA A 234 -21.30 -15.44 -10.60
C ALA A 234 -22.68 -15.10 -11.16
N GLY A 235 -23.19 -13.88 -10.90
CA GLY A 235 -24.42 -13.38 -11.46
C GLY A 235 -24.35 -12.98 -12.95
N LEU A 236 -23.14 -12.98 -13.55
CA LEU A 236 -22.89 -12.56 -14.92
C LEU A 236 -22.38 -13.69 -15.82
N ALA A 237 -21.77 -14.70 -15.24
CA ALA A 237 -20.98 -15.72 -15.94
C ALA A 237 -21.74 -16.41 -17.09
N LYS A 238 -23.04 -16.66 -16.94
CA LYS A 238 -23.88 -17.29 -17.98
C LYS A 238 -24.11 -16.37 -19.18
N ASP A 239 -24.26 -15.07 -18.93
CA ASP A 239 -24.50 -14.07 -19.98
C ASP A 239 -23.21 -13.72 -20.73
N PHE A 240 -22.06 -13.98 -20.09
CA PHE A 240 -20.72 -13.63 -20.59
C PHE A 240 -19.76 -14.83 -20.58
N PRO A 241 -20.04 -15.88 -21.42
CA PRO A 241 -19.24 -17.11 -21.39
C PRO A 241 -17.78 -16.93 -21.84
N ASN A 242 -17.48 -15.84 -22.56
CA ASN A 242 -16.15 -15.49 -23.04
C ASN A 242 -15.38 -14.56 -22.08
N TRP A 243 -15.87 -14.36 -20.84
CA TRP A 243 -15.17 -13.60 -19.81
C TRP A 243 -14.61 -14.49 -18.72
N THR A 244 -13.44 -14.11 -18.22
CA THR A 244 -12.78 -14.78 -17.09
C THR A 244 -12.39 -13.77 -16.02
N VAL A 245 -12.22 -14.28 -14.80
CA VAL A 245 -11.69 -13.52 -13.65
C VAL A 245 -10.37 -14.14 -13.22
N GLU A 246 -9.31 -13.36 -13.21
CA GLU A 246 -8.01 -13.78 -12.72
C GLU A 246 -7.68 -13.07 -11.41
N LEU A 247 -7.54 -13.84 -10.33
CA LEU A 247 -7.20 -13.35 -8.99
C LEU A 247 -5.72 -13.66 -8.71
N TRP A 248 -4.88 -12.63 -8.81
CA TRP A 248 -3.45 -12.72 -8.62
C TRP A 248 -3.02 -12.23 -7.23
N GLY A 249 -2.30 -13.07 -6.51
CA GLY A 249 -1.72 -12.77 -5.20
C GLY A 249 -1.76 -13.93 -4.22
N GLY A 250 -0.98 -13.83 -3.17
CA GLY A 250 -0.99 -14.79 -2.08
C GLY A 250 -2.29 -14.72 -1.27
N VAL A 251 -2.78 -15.88 -0.82
CA VAL A 251 -4.01 -15.98 -0.03
C VAL A 251 -3.71 -15.88 1.46
N ASP A 252 -4.51 -15.11 2.17
CA ASP A 252 -4.39 -14.91 3.62
C ASP A 252 -4.98 -16.09 4.40
N GLY A 253 -4.20 -17.18 4.44
CA GLY A 253 -4.49 -18.40 5.18
C GLY A 253 -5.27 -19.48 4.42
N LYS A 254 -5.01 -20.72 4.80
CA LYS A 254 -5.59 -21.92 4.14
C LYS A 254 -7.12 -21.99 4.21
N ALA A 255 -7.71 -21.47 5.28
CA ALA A 255 -9.17 -21.49 5.45
C ALA A 255 -9.86 -20.61 4.41
N TYR A 256 -9.33 -19.40 4.18
CA TYR A 256 -9.90 -18.48 3.20
C TYR A 256 -9.66 -18.97 1.76
N TYR A 257 -8.52 -19.60 1.48
CA TYR A 257 -8.28 -20.26 0.20
C TYR A 257 -9.37 -21.30 -0.13
N LYS A 258 -9.68 -22.19 0.84
CA LYS A 258 -10.75 -23.18 0.70
C LYS A 258 -12.12 -22.52 0.50
N GLU A 259 -12.39 -21.43 1.20
CA GLU A 259 -13.65 -20.68 1.04
C GLU A 259 -13.80 -20.15 -0.40
N LEU A 260 -12.75 -19.54 -0.97
CA LEU A 260 -12.78 -19.08 -2.37
C LEU A 260 -12.99 -20.24 -3.35
N GLN A 261 -12.29 -21.38 -3.15
CA GLN A 261 -12.48 -22.56 -3.99
C GLN A 261 -13.92 -23.10 -3.90
N MET A 262 -14.50 -23.16 -2.71
CA MET A 262 -15.91 -23.60 -2.52
C MET A 262 -16.88 -22.62 -3.20
N MET A 263 -16.64 -21.32 -3.17
CA MET A 263 -17.47 -20.33 -3.87
C MET A 263 -17.42 -20.55 -5.39
N ILE A 264 -16.24 -20.77 -5.95
CA ILE A 264 -16.03 -21.06 -7.37
C ILE A 264 -16.81 -22.31 -7.76
N SER A 265 -16.63 -23.40 -7.03
CA SER A 265 -17.28 -24.68 -7.34
C SER A 265 -18.80 -24.65 -7.15
N LYS A 266 -19.28 -24.04 -6.06
CA LYS A 266 -20.72 -23.88 -5.81
C LYS A 266 -21.44 -23.15 -6.95
N ASN A 267 -20.77 -22.15 -7.56
CA ASN A 267 -21.31 -21.37 -8.66
C ASN A 267 -20.97 -21.92 -10.05
N LYS A 268 -20.25 -23.08 -10.13
CA LYS A 268 -19.82 -23.73 -11.39
C LYS A 268 -18.95 -22.80 -12.25
N LEU A 269 -17.98 -22.13 -11.62
CA LEU A 269 -17.11 -21.12 -12.24
C LEU A 269 -15.68 -21.64 -12.48
N GLU A 270 -15.42 -22.94 -12.39
CA GLU A 270 -14.08 -23.54 -12.48
C GLU A 270 -13.36 -23.20 -13.79
N ASN A 271 -14.12 -22.95 -14.87
CA ASN A 271 -13.58 -22.59 -16.17
C ASN A 271 -13.52 -21.08 -16.44
N GLN A 272 -13.98 -20.24 -15.49
CA GLN A 272 -14.05 -18.79 -15.67
C GLN A 272 -13.39 -18.00 -14.54
N VAL A 273 -13.17 -18.58 -13.34
CA VAL A 273 -12.55 -17.88 -12.21
C VAL A 273 -11.30 -18.63 -11.75
N PHE A 274 -10.16 -17.97 -11.77
CA PHE A 274 -8.87 -18.58 -11.53
C PHE A 274 -8.12 -17.90 -10.36
N LEU A 275 -7.71 -18.69 -9.36
CA LEU A 275 -6.79 -18.29 -8.31
C LEU A 275 -5.36 -18.54 -8.81
N LYS A 276 -4.69 -17.50 -9.27
CA LYS A 276 -3.42 -17.60 -10.04
C LYS A 276 -2.17 -17.64 -9.16
N GLY A 277 -2.28 -17.33 -7.85
CA GLY A 277 -1.10 -17.21 -7.00
C GLY A 277 -0.32 -15.92 -7.25
N THR A 278 0.93 -15.89 -6.84
CA THR A 278 1.83 -14.73 -6.98
C THR A 278 2.54 -14.72 -8.33
N THR A 279 2.91 -13.55 -8.81
CA THR A 279 3.72 -13.36 -10.03
C THR A 279 4.77 -12.28 -9.79
N ASP A 280 5.90 -12.41 -10.45
CA ASP A 280 6.94 -11.37 -10.54
C ASP A 280 6.74 -10.49 -11.79
N ASP A 281 5.88 -10.91 -12.72
CA ASP A 281 5.54 -10.20 -13.96
C ASP A 281 4.10 -9.66 -13.89
N VAL A 282 3.92 -8.61 -13.10
CA VAL A 282 2.63 -7.93 -12.96
C VAL A 282 2.26 -7.18 -14.24
N GLU A 283 3.25 -6.70 -14.99
CA GLU A 283 3.05 -5.97 -16.24
C GLU A 283 2.33 -6.81 -17.28
N SER A 284 2.82 -8.02 -17.56
CA SER A 284 2.15 -8.94 -18.50
C SER A 284 0.73 -9.33 -18.05
N VAL A 285 0.51 -9.49 -16.75
CA VAL A 285 -0.83 -9.76 -16.20
C VAL A 285 -1.78 -8.60 -16.48
N LEU A 286 -1.37 -7.37 -16.21
CA LEU A 286 -2.19 -6.18 -16.43
C LEU A 286 -2.42 -5.93 -17.92
N LYS A 287 -1.40 -6.09 -18.75
CA LYS A 287 -1.47 -5.91 -20.21
C LYS A 287 -2.46 -6.89 -20.88
N ALA A 288 -2.60 -8.10 -20.34
CA ALA A 288 -3.57 -9.08 -20.81
C ALA A 288 -5.01 -8.82 -20.30
N GLY A 289 -5.23 -7.86 -19.43
CA GLY A 289 -6.52 -7.52 -18.83
C GLY A 289 -7.42 -6.68 -19.73
N ASP A 290 -8.71 -6.62 -19.39
CA ASP A 290 -9.71 -5.78 -20.04
C ASP A 290 -10.44 -4.87 -19.02
N VAL A 291 -10.51 -5.29 -17.77
CA VAL A 291 -11.07 -4.53 -16.63
C VAL A 291 -10.24 -4.81 -15.38
N PHE A 292 -9.92 -3.77 -14.61
CA PHE A 292 -9.31 -3.93 -13.30
C PHE A 292 -10.37 -3.83 -12.20
N ALA A 293 -10.60 -4.92 -11.46
CA ALA A 293 -11.60 -4.98 -10.41
C ALA A 293 -10.96 -4.97 -9.02
N PHE A 294 -11.34 -4.00 -8.18
CA PHE A 294 -10.67 -3.77 -6.89
C PHE A 294 -11.68 -3.60 -5.73
N PRO A 295 -12.28 -4.69 -5.24
CA PRO A 295 -13.33 -4.65 -4.22
C PRO A 295 -12.82 -4.42 -2.79
N SER A 296 -11.73 -3.68 -2.63
CA SER A 296 -11.11 -3.40 -1.33
C SER A 296 -12.07 -2.63 -0.39
N ALA A 297 -11.98 -2.91 0.91
CA ALA A 297 -12.74 -2.21 1.94
C ALA A 297 -12.10 -0.88 2.31
N TYR A 298 -10.79 -0.82 2.34
CA TYR A 298 -9.99 0.37 2.65
C TYR A 298 -8.61 0.26 2.01
N GLU A 299 -8.01 1.38 1.66
CA GLU A 299 -6.64 1.48 1.13
C GLU A 299 -5.98 2.76 1.65
N GLY A 300 -4.66 2.74 1.77
CA GLY A 300 -3.91 3.98 1.96
C GLY A 300 -3.79 4.77 0.66
N PHE A 301 -3.52 4.07 -0.44
CA PHE A 301 -3.43 4.64 -1.79
C PHE A 301 -4.12 3.75 -2.83
N GLY A 302 -3.89 2.44 -2.76
CA GLY A 302 -4.39 1.51 -3.77
C GLY A 302 -3.39 1.32 -4.92
N MET A 303 -2.12 1.04 -4.61
CA MET A 303 -1.04 0.92 -5.61
C MET A 303 -1.40 -0.03 -6.76
N SER A 304 -1.93 -1.22 -6.48
CA SER A 304 -2.29 -2.17 -7.54
C SER A 304 -3.46 -1.68 -8.41
N LEU A 305 -4.40 -0.91 -7.86
CA LEU A 305 -5.42 -0.22 -8.65
C LEU A 305 -4.77 0.81 -9.58
N ALA A 306 -3.90 1.66 -9.04
CA ALA A 306 -3.19 2.66 -9.82
C ALA A 306 -2.30 2.05 -10.91
N GLU A 307 -1.66 0.91 -10.65
CA GLU A 307 -0.90 0.13 -11.64
C GLU A 307 -1.83 -0.38 -12.77
N GLY A 308 -3.01 -0.91 -12.43
CA GLY A 308 -4.00 -1.31 -13.43
C GLY A 308 -4.51 -0.13 -14.27
N MET A 309 -4.80 1.00 -13.64
CA MET A 309 -5.20 2.23 -14.34
C MET A 309 -4.07 2.79 -15.22
N SER A 310 -2.81 2.72 -14.76
CA SER A 310 -1.63 3.13 -15.54
C SER A 310 -1.43 2.25 -16.79
N MET A 311 -1.78 0.96 -16.72
CA MET A 311 -1.80 0.05 -17.88
C MET A 311 -2.92 0.38 -18.87
N GLY A 312 -3.82 1.28 -18.55
CA GLY A 312 -4.96 1.65 -19.41
C GLY A 312 -6.19 0.77 -19.19
N LEU A 313 -6.33 0.12 -18.03
CA LEU A 313 -7.51 -0.65 -17.68
C LEU A 313 -8.57 0.26 -17.03
N PRO A 314 -9.85 0.21 -17.47
CA PRO A 314 -10.94 0.85 -16.74
C PRO A 314 -11.08 0.17 -15.38
N ALA A 315 -11.24 0.99 -14.33
CA ALA A 315 -11.24 0.51 -12.96
C ALA A 315 -12.64 0.39 -12.37
N ILE A 316 -12.82 -0.55 -11.44
CA ILE A 316 -14.05 -0.65 -10.65
C ILE A 316 -13.69 -0.90 -9.19
N GLY A 317 -14.23 -0.06 -8.28
CA GLY A 317 -13.99 -0.13 -6.84
C GLY A 317 -15.15 0.45 -6.04
N TYR A 318 -15.01 0.53 -4.73
CA TYR A 318 -16.06 1.05 -3.85
C TYR A 318 -15.85 2.53 -3.50
N LYS A 319 -16.93 3.31 -3.51
CA LYS A 319 -16.89 4.74 -3.19
C LYS A 319 -16.54 5.05 -1.73
N ASN A 320 -16.81 4.11 -0.84
CA ASN A 320 -16.47 4.22 0.58
C ASN A 320 -15.06 3.69 0.91
N CYS A 321 -14.32 3.21 -0.09
CA CYS A 321 -12.92 2.79 0.07
C CYS A 321 -12.00 3.99 -0.05
N SER A 322 -11.42 4.42 1.09
CA SER A 322 -10.39 5.47 1.11
C SER A 322 -9.21 5.11 0.19
N GLY A 323 -8.61 6.10 -0.43
CA GLY A 323 -7.57 5.93 -1.45
C GLY A 323 -8.15 5.56 -2.82
N VAL A 324 -9.03 4.58 -2.93
CA VAL A 324 -9.67 4.16 -4.20
C VAL A 324 -10.58 5.25 -4.77
N ASN A 325 -11.39 5.87 -3.91
CA ASN A 325 -12.32 6.93 -4.28
C ASN A 325 -11.62 8.26 -4.68
N GLU A 326 -10.32 8.36 -4.46
CA GLU A 326 -9.48 9.49 -4.91
C GLU A 326 -8.79 9.19 -6.25
N LEU A 327 -8.62 7.91 -6.59
CA LEU A 327 -7.98 7.50 -7.84
C LEU A 327 -8.97 7.38 -8.98
N ILE A 328 -10.18 6.88 -8.70
CA ILE A 328 -11.22 6.67 -9.72
C ILE A 328 -12.11 7.91 -9.83
N THR A 329 -12.17 8.51 -11.02
CA THR A 329 -13.16 9.53 -11.38
C THR A 329 -14.37 8.83 -11.98
N TYR A 330 -15.47 8.77 -11.22
CA TYR A 330 -16.68 8.05 -11.60
C TYR A 330 -17.18 8.42 -13.00
N GLY A 331 -17.37 7.41 -13.85
CA GLY A 331 -17.87 7.56 -15.21
C GLY A 331 -16.87 8.10 -16.23
N VAL A 332 -15.63 8.43 -15.80
CA VAL A 332 -14.56 8.93 -16.67
C VAL A 332 -13.50 7.88 -16.93
N ASP A 333 -12.92 7.32 -15.86
CA ASP A 333 -11.83 6.34 -15.94
C ASP A 333 -12.18 5.02 -15.21
N GLY A 334 -13.41 4.95 -14.67
CA GLY A 334 -13.90 3.76 -13.99
C GLY A 334 -15.23 4.00 -13.28
N TYR A 335 -15.58 3.06 -12.41
CA TYR A 335 -16.78 3.14 -11.58
C TYR A 335 -16.48 3.00 -10.09
N LEU A 336 -17.11 3.87 -9.30
CA LEU A 336 -17.19 3.77 -7.84
C LEU A 336 -18.57 3.22 -7.47
N CYS A 337 -18.60 2.06 -6.84
CA CYS A 337 -19.80 1.35 -6.47
C CYS A 337 -20.24 1.61 -5.04
N GLU A 338 -21.54 1.46 -4.75
CA GLU A 338 -22.02 1.28 -3.40
C GLU A 338 -21.45 0.00 -2.79
N ASP A 339 -21.31 -0.05 -1.45
CA ASP A 339 -20.77 -1.25 -0.80
C ASP A 339 -21.73 -2.44 -1.00
N GLY A 340 -21.13 -3.61 -1.22
CA GLY A 340 -21.86 -4.85 -1.51
C GLY A 340 -21.69 -5.33 -2.95
N VAL A 341 -22.50 -6.29 -3.34
CA VAL A 341 -22.33 -7.05 -4.60
C VAL A 341 -23.15 -6.48 -5.75
N ASP A 342 -24.34 -5.95 -5.49
CA ASP A 342 -25.31 -5.66 -6.55
C ASP A 342 -24.88 -4.52 -7.46
N ASP A 343 -24.55 -3.35 -6.90
CA ASP A 343 -24.09 -2.22 -7.71
C ASP A 343 -22.72 -2.51 -8.37
N PHE A 344 -21.85 -3.26 -7.70
CA PHE A 344 -20.59 -3.72 -8.27
C PHE A 344 -20.84 -4.62 -9.50
N ARG A 345 -21.78 -5.57 -9.39
CA ARG A 345 -22.18 -6.44 -10.51
C ARG A 345 -22.76 -5.64 -11.67
N ASP A 346 -23.63 -4.66 -11.40
CA ASP A 346 -24.27 -3.86 -12.45
C ASP A 346 -23.27 -2.99 -13.21
N LYS A 347 -22.30 -2.38 -12.50
CA LYS A 347 -21.20 -1.61 -13.13
C LYS A 347 -20.25 -2.52 -13.88
N LEU A 348 -19.94 -3.70 -13.33
CA LEU A 348 -19.12 -4.70 -14.00
C LEU A 348 -19.79 -5.18 -15.29
N ARG A 349 -21.11 -5.45 -15.29
CA ARG A 349 -21.90 -5.77 -16.48
C ARG A 349 -21.74 -4.70 -17.58
N LYS A 350 -21.80 -3.41 -17.23
CA LYS A 350 -21.60 -2.31 -18.19
C LYS A 350 -20.24 -2.37 -18.85
N LEU A 351 -19.18 -2.55 -18.04
CA LEU A 351 -17.81 -2.67 -18.59
C LEU A 351 -17.64 -3.92 -19.45
N MET A 352 -18.29 -5.02 -19.10
CA MET A 352 -18.22 -6.27 -19.89
C MET A 352 -18.97 -6.16 -21.22
N SER A 353 -20.10 -5.45 -21.25
CA SER A 353 -20.99 -5.36 -22.42
C SER A 353 -20.51 -4.35 -23.47
N ASP A 354 -19.77 -3.31 -23.06
CA ASP A 354 -19.47 -2.16 -23.91
C ASP A 354 -17.94 -1.99 -24.10
N ARG A 355 -17.45 -2.37 -25.27
CA ARG A 355 -16.04 -2.25 -25.63
C ARG A 355 -15.60 -0.80 -25.77
N ASP A 356 -16.42 0.03 -26.42
CA ASP A 356 -16.05 1.42 -26.67
C ASP A 356 -15.95 2.19 -25.35
N LEU A 357 -16.83 1.87 -24.40
CA LEU A 357 -16.75 2.38 -23.04
C LEU A 357 -15.44 1.95 -22.35
N ARG A 358 -15.03 0.67 -22.45
CA ARG A 358 -13.75 0.22 -21.88
C ARG A 358 -12.58 0.97 -22.50
N VAL A 359 -12.55 1.12 -23.84
CA VAL A 359 -11.49 1.86 -24.55
C VAL A 359 -11.43 3.31 -24.07
N ALA A 360 -12.57 3.99 -24.00
CA ALA A 360 -12.64 5.37 -23.56
C ALA A 360 -12.17 5.55 -22.11
N MET A 361 -12.70 4.72 -21.21
CA MET A 361 -12.33 4.78 -19.78
C MET A 361 -10.87 4.36 -19.53
N GLY A 362 -10.38 3.33 -20.21
CA GLY A 362 -8.99 2.88 -20.09
C GLY A 362 -7.99 3.95 -20.51
N LYS A 363 -8.29 4.68 -21.61
CA LYS A 363 -7.49 5.84 -22.03
C LYS A 363 -7.45 6.94 -20.96
N GLN A 364 -8.58 7.25 -20.34
CA GLN A 364 -8.64 8.26 -19.29
C GLN A 364 -7.93 7.78 -18.02
N ALA A 365 -8.05 6.49 -17.67
CA ALA A 365 -7.32 5.89 -16.55
C ALA A 365 -5.80 6.05 -16.69
N HIS A 366 -5.26 5.72 -17.87
CA HIS A 366 -3.84 5.93 -18.16
C HIS A 366 -3.44 7.41 -18.04
N ILE A 367 -4.24 8.33 -18.58
CA ILE A 367 -3.97 9.77 -18.49
C ILE A 367 -3.98 10.25 -17.05
N ALA A 368 -4.95 9.82 -16.24
CA ALA A 368 -5.04 10.18 -14.83
C ALA A 368 -3.80 9.74 -14.04
N MET A 369 -3.28 8.56 -14.31
CA MET A 369 -2.11 8.03 -13.61
C MET A 369 -0.80 8.74 -13.95
N LYS A 370 -0.73 9.57 -14.99
CA LYS A 370 0.43 10.44 -15.26
C LYS A 370 0.70 11.47 -14.15
N ALA A 371 -0.30 11.74 -13.32
CA ALA A 371 -0.11 12.56 -12.11
C ALA A 371 0.83 11.90 -11.09
N TYR A 372 0.89 10.58 -11.10
CA TYR A 372 1.70 9.75 -10.20
C TYR A 372 2.93 9.13 -10.87
N ALA A 373 3.34 9.66 -12.03
CA ALA A 373 4.55 9.23 -12.72
C ALA A 373 5.77 9.35 -11.79
N PRO A 374 6.71 8.38 -11.82
CA PRO A 374 7.86 8.35 -10.92
C PRO A 374 8.61 9.67 -10.86
N GLU A 375 8.92 10.27 -12.02
CA GLU A 375 9.68 11.53 -12.09
C GLU A 375 8.97 12.64 -11.30
N LYS A 376 7.65 12.81 -11.46
CA LYS A 376 6.88 13.85 -10.76
C LYS A 376 6.85 13.64 -9.25
N ILE A 377 6.63 12.40 -8.84
CA ILE A 377 6.57 12.06 -7.41
C ILE A 377 7.93 12.26 -6.76
N TRP A 378 9.00 11.79 -7.42
CA TRP A 378 10.33 11.91 -6.85
C TRP A 378 10.87 13.34 -6.91
N ASP A 379 10.52 14.13 -7.92
CA ASP A 379 10.82 15.56 -7.95
C ASP A 379 10.12 16.30 -6.80
N THR A 380 8.89 15.92 -6.50
CA THR A 380 8.15 16.49 -5.36
C THR A 380 8.82 16.15 -4.03
N TRP A 381 9.30 14.91 -3.85
CA TRP A 381 10.08 14.49 -2.70
C TRP A 381 11.41 15.22 -2.61
N GLU A 382 12.15 15.33 -3.71
CA GLU A 382 13.43 16.07 -3.78
C GLU A 382 13.24 17.52 -3.33
N ASN A 383 12.26 18.21 -3.93
CA ASN A 383 11.91 19.59 -3.58
C ASN A 383 11.50 19.74 -2.11
N LEU A 384 10.86 18.73 -1.51
CA LEU A 384 10.54 18.74 -0.09
C LEU A 384 11.80 18.62 0.77
N LEU A 385 12.69 17.67 0.45
CA LEU A 385 13.95 17.46 1.17
C LEU A 385 14.84 18.70 1.11
N GLU A 386 14.91 19.38 -0.04
CA GLU A 386 15.73 20.58 -0.23
C GLU A 386 15.35 21.76 0.67
N ARG A 387 14.11 21.83 1.13
CA ARG A 387 13.67 22.88 2.09
C ARG A 387 14.35 22.77 3.47
N PHE A 388 15.04 21.69 3.72
CA PHE A 388 15.70 21.41 4.99
C PHE A 388 17.23 21.32 4.86
N LYS A 389 17.79 21.74 3.72
CA LYS A 389 19.25 21.89 3.52
C LYS A 389 19.85 23.06 4.29
#